data_380a4435afbd35207250573ebdf8e41e
#
_entry.id   380a4435afbd35207250573ebdf8e41e
#
_cell.length_a   1.000
_cell.length_b   1.000
_cell.length_c   1.000
_cell.angle_alpha   90.00
_cell.angle_beta   90.00
_cell.angle_gamma   90.00
#
_symmetry.space_group_name_H-M   'P 1'
#
loop_
_entity.id
_entity.type
_entity.pdbx_description
1 polymer ?
#
loop_
_entity_poly.entity_id
_entity_poly.type
_entity_poly.pdbx_seq_one_letter_code
_entity_poly.pdbx_strand_id
1 'polypeptide(L)'
;MIFFNLLFILFISVEPIQKRYISIPFTIQIPDSKAIIDSQTFLQNYFTRNIIFDFSIGQNSQKVNGIINQDDECFEFIDEKNFSFSNINSYSPKISNSFKLRNEIIYESYKDDQYLAIGSDYFNFEKTEKYNISFLFIKTTNRNDINFEEIKNKKYLAKIGLVLPSREGRLKNECPYFFPDTKTIGNLSKYIISFEFNDNYNGNLIFGDELYNYNNDKYHESQYVGSYASDHHQTYFSHVFINKNNKKINATTIGTFCTFVYNSGIIIGIGEFRKNINENFFNQLFSENICESNLIKYNDINYYVYSCEEEKFKNKIKDFPKIIFESTGFKYNFELNYDDLFLKLGSKYYFLMIFKENDNRNEWKFGQPFYRKFKLTINLDDNWIGLYNPNNPIIEKNTGNDDNNDGNKTRNIILIIALVIFVIGLAVGMFFLGRKLRNDRKKRANELMDDNYDYSAGINA
;
A
#
# COMPACT_ATOMS: atom_id res chain seq x y z
N MET A 1 -43.67 -22.93 -13.86
CA MET A 1 -43.27 -21.66 -14.46
C MET A 1 -42.62 -20.67 -13.44
N ILE A 2 -43.18 -20.50 -12.25
CA ILE A 2 -42.62 -19.58 -11.21
C ILE A 2 -41.26 -20.08 -10.68
N PHE A 3 -41.01 -21.37 -10.58
CA PHE A 3 -39.75 -21.94 -10.11
C PHE A 3 -38.58 -21.76 -11.08
N PHE A 4 -38.84 -21.75 -12.39
CA PHE A 4 -37.80 -21.50 -13.40
C PHE A 4 -37.35 -20.03 -13.41
N ASN A 5 -38.25 -19.10 -13.13
CA ASN A 5 -37.92 -17.70 -13.04
C ASN A 5 -37.10 -17.38 -11.77
N LEU A 6 -37.32 -18.08 -10.65
CA LEU A 6 -36.52 -17.90 -9.43
C LEU A 6 -35.07 -18.42 -9.59
N LEU A 7 -34.90 -19.54 -10.33
CA LEU A 7 -33.58 -20.09 -10.64
C LEU A 7 -32.79 -19.15 -11.59
N PHE A 8 -33.48 -18.53 -12.56
CA PHE A 8 -32.88 -17.59 -13.49
C PHE A 8 -32.45 -16.27 -12.81
N ILE A 9 -33.22 -15.81 -11.80
CA ILE A 9 -32.88 -14.64 -11.00
C ILE A 9 -31.65 -14.90 -10.08
N LEU A 10 -31.49 -16.14 -9.59
CA LEU A 10 -30.31 -16.53 -8.81
C LEU A 10 -29.03 -16.66 -9.66
N PHE A 11 -29.12 -16.86 -10.95
CA PHE A 11 -27.97 -16.93 -11.87
C PHE A 11 -27.58 -15.57 -12.47
N ILE A 12 -28.47 -14.56 -12.44
CA ILE A 12 -28.23 -13.25 -13.07
C ILE A 12 -27.50 -12.28 -12.10
N SER A 13 -27.38 -12.57 -10.80
CA SER A 13 -26.87 -11.62 -9.81
C SER A 13 -25.46 -11.88 -9.30
N VAL A 14 -24.68 -12.72 -9.95
CA VAL A 14 -23.24 -12.73 -9.72
C VAL A 14 -22.58 -11.92 -10.82
N GLU A 15 -22.83 -10.60 -10.81
CA GLU A 15 -21.89 -9.71 -11.46
C GLU A 15 -20.52 -9.99 -10.82
N PRO A 16 -19.48 -10.27 -11.64
CA PRO A 16 -18.14 -10.35 -11.09
C PRO A 16 -17.89 -9.03 -10.36
N ILE A 17 -17.59 -9.10 -9.07
CA ILE A 17 -17.21 -7.91 -8.28
C ILE A 17 -16.09 -7.27 -9.08
N GLN A 18 -16.41 -6.19 -9.75
CA GLN A 18 -15.46 -5.46 -10.56
C GLN A 18 -14.41 -4.95 -9.57
N LYS A 19 -13.22 -5.55 -9.61
CA LYS A 19 -12.13 -5.14 -8.75
C LYS A 19 -11.85 -3.67 -9.06
N ARG A 20 -12.06 -2.81 -8.09
CA ARG A 20 -11.88 -1.37 -8.26
C ARG A 20 -10.61 -0.95 -7.56
N TYR A 21 -9.73 -0.38 -8.32
CA TYR A 21 -8.49 0.23 -7.85
C TYR A 21 -8.35 1.65 -8.45
N ILE A 22 -7.56 2.48 -7.80
CA ILE A 22 -7.15 3.78 -8.31
C ILE A 22 -5.66 3.71 -8.56
N SER A 23 -5.23 4.08 -9.77
CA SER A 23 -3.82 4.18 -10.14
C SER A 23 -3.45 5.65 -10.29
N ILE A 24 -2.42 6.08 -9.58
CA ILE A 24 -1.91 7.45 -9.62
C ILE A 24 -0.46 7.39 -10.11
N PRO A 25 -0.15 7.94 -11.29
CA PRO A 25 1.22 8.02 -11.75
C PRO A 25 2.04 8.93 -10.85
N PHE A 26 3.26 8.52 -10.54
CA PHE A 26 4.17 9.34 -9.76
C PHE A 26 5.54 9.48 -10.41
N THR A 27 6.22 10.54 -10.02
CA THR A 27 7.64 10.73 -10.28
C THR A 27 8.38 10.87 -8.95
N ILE A 28 9.63 10.40 -8.92
CA ILE A 28 10.51 10.65 -7.79
C ILE A 28 11.29 11.92 -8.08
N GLN A 29 11.32 12.83 -7.11
CA GLN A 29 12.11 14.05 -7.22
C GLN A 29 13.58 13.72 -7.51
N ILE A 30 14.08 14.15 -8.65
CA ILE A 30 15.47 13.98 -9.05
C ILE A 30 16.22 15.23 -8.56
N PRO A 31 17.20 15.08 -7.66
CA PRO A 31 18.06 16.19 -7.30
C PRO A 31 18.87 16.63 -8.52
N ASP A 32 19.15 17.93 -8.61
CA ASP A 32 20.12 18.39 -9.60
C ASP A 32 21.49 17.76 -9.29
N SER A 33 21.97 16.92 -10.19
CA SER A 33 23.26 16.24 -10.01
C SER A 33 24.44 17.22 -9.85
N LYS A 34 24.32 18.44 -10.38
CA LYS A 34 25.30 19.51 -10.22
C LYS A 34 25.27 20.13 -8.83
N ALA A 35 24.16 20.00 -8.11
CA ALA A 35 24.03 20.47 -6.73
C ALA A 35 24.65 19.49 -5.72
N ILE A 36 24.98 18.25 -6.14
CA ILE A 36 25.57 17.25 -5.26
C ILE A 36 27.07 17.21 -5.52
N ILE A 37 27.77 17.97 -4.72
CA ILE A 37 29.24 18.14 -4.81
C ILE A 37 30.00 17.36 -3.73
N ASP A 38 29.32 16.98 -2.65
CA ASP A 38 29.91 16.30 -1.49
C ASP A 38 28.88 15.42 -0.76
N SER A 39 29.34 14.76 0.30
CA SER A 39 28.50 13.87 1.13
C SER A 39 27.41 14.63 1.92
N GLN A 40 27.61 15.91 2.23
CA GLN A 40 26.62 16.74 2.91
C GLN A 40 25.43 17.01 1.98
N THR A 41 25.70 17.49 0.78
CA THR A 41 24.67 17.77 -0.23
C THR A 41 24.00 16.48 -0.72
N PHE A 42 24.75 15.37 -0.81
CA PHE A 42 24.15 14.05 -1.07
C PHE A 42 23.11 13.70 -0.01
N LEU A 43 23.47 13.75 1.28
CA LEU A 43 22.59 13.40 2.36
C LEU A 43 21.34 14.29 2.38
N GLN A 44 21.50 15.62 2.22
CA GLN A 44 20.39 16.56 2.17
C GLN A 44 19.36 16.24 1.06
N ASN A 45 19.83 15.79 -0.10
CA ASN A 45 18.98 15.52 -1.25
C ASN A 45 18.38 14.10 -1.27
N TYR A 46 19.02 13.12 -0.61
CA TYR A 46 18.59 11.72 -0.65
C TYR A 46 17.93 11.23 0.64
N PHE A 47 18.16 11.90 1.76
CA PHE A 47 17.53 11.54 3.04
C PHE A 47 16.00 11.63 2.94
N THR A 48 15.50 12.73 2.38
CA THR A 48 14.09 12.91 2.05
C THR A 48 13.94 13.06 0.55
N ARG A 49 13.36 12.06 -0.10
CA ARG A 49 13.18 12.02 -1.54
C ARG A 49 11.72 11.72 -1.87
N ASN A 50 10.97 12.80 -2.06
CA ASN A 50 9.53 12.70 -2.19
C ASN A 50 9.09 11.94 -3.45
N ILE A 51 8.03 11.15 -3.29
CA ILE A 51 7.22 10.65 -4.38
C ILE A 51 6.22 11.76 -4.70
N ILE A 52 6.35 12.33 -5.89
CA ILE A 52 5.49 13.40 -6.40
C ILE A 52 4.49 12.79 -7.37
N PHE A 53 3.23 13.07 -7.19
CA PHE A 53 2.18 12.65 -8.10
C PHE A 53 1.42 13.85 -8.63
N ASP A 54 0.94 13.72 -9.86
CA ASP A 54 0.14 14.72 -10.57
C ASP A 54 -1.30 14.21 -10.66
N PHE A 55 -2.23 15.05 -10.31
CA PHE A 55 -3.65 14.77 -10.49
C PHE A 55 -4.41 16.03 -10.88
N SER A 56 -5.63 15.83 -11.34
CA SER A 56 -6.52 16.93 -11.69
C SER A 56 -7.67 17.01 -10.70
N ILE A 57 -8.02 18.24 -10.29
CA ILE A 57 -9.10 18.48 -9.34
C ILE A 57 -10.10 19.51 -9.90
N GLY A 58 -11.37 19.30 -9.56
CA GLY A 58 -12.47 20.16 -9.99
C GLY A 58 -12.95 19.89 -11.42
N GLN A 59 -14.11 20.47 -11.77
CA GLN A 59 -14.67 20.32 -13.11
C GLN A 59 -13.74 20.85 -14.20
N ASN A 60 -12.97 21.89 -13.90
CA ASN A 60 -12.05 22.53 -14.82
C ASN A 60 -10.68 21.81 -14.89
N SER A 61 -10.55 20.64 -14.25
CA SER A 61 -9.34 19.79 -14.28
C SER A 61 -8.07 20.57 -13.95
N GLN A 62 -8.09 21.33 -12.85
CA GLN A 62 -6.91 22.04 -12.37
C GLN A 62 -5.84 21.03 -11.99
N LYS A 63 -4.64 21.14 -12.56
CA LYS A 63 -3.52 20.25 -12.23
C LYS A 63 -2.91 20.64 -10.90
N VAL A 64 -2.61 19.65 -10.08
CA VAL A 64 -1.98 19.82 -8.77
C VAL A 64 -0.90 18.78 -8.56
N ASN A 65 0.20 19.22 -7.97
CA ASN A 65 1.28 18.34 -7.53
C ASN A 65 1.10 18.00 -6.05
N GLY A 66 1.18 16.73 -5.72
CA GLY A 66 1.07 16.24 -4.35
C GLY A 66 2.20 15.31 -3.97
N ILE A 67 2.34 15.07 -2.68
CA ILE A 67 3.26 14.09 -2.10
C ILE A 67 2.53 13.10 -1.20
N ILE A 68 3.17 11.96 -0.98
CA ILE A 68 2.75 11.00 0.04
C ILE A 68 3.38 11.38 1.37
N ASN A 69 2.58 11.37 2.42
CA ASN A 69 3.08 11.47 3.79
C ASN A 69 2.67 10.21 4.57
N GLN A 70 3.66 9.41 4.97
CA GLN A 70 3.42 8.15 5.69
C GLN A 70 3.07 8.35 7.16
N ASP A 71 3.46 9.50 7.73
CA ASP A 71 3.31 9.82 9.16
C ASP A 71 2.04 10.64 9.43
N ASP A 72 1.24 10.90 8.38
CA ASP A 72 0.05 11.73 8.45
C ASP A 72 -1.20 10.93 8.10
N GLU A 73 -2.30 11.28 8.73
CA GLU A 73 -3.61 10.69 8.49
C GLU A 73 -4.40 11.51 7.45
N CYS A 74 -4.11 12.80 7.34
CA CYS A 74 -4.91 13.77 6.61
C CYS A 74 -4.62 13.83 5.12
N PHE A 75 -5.67 14.08 4.36
CA PHE A 75 -5.55 14.52 2.97
C PHE A 75 -5.66 16.05 2.93
N GLU A 76 -4.56 16.72 2.61
CA GLU A 76 -4.41 18.16 2.77
C GLU A 76 -4.12 18.88 1.46
N PHE A 77 -4.69 20.09 1.33
CA PHE A 77 -4.35 21.06 0.29
C PHE A 77 -3.96 22.41 0.88
N ILE A 78 -3.03 23.07 0.23
CA ILE A 78 -2.59 24.42 0.60
C ILE A 78 -3.24 25.44 -0.34
N ASP A 79 -3.84 26.51 0.20
CA ASP A 79 -4.53 27.55 -0.58
C ASP A 79 -3.55 28.37 -1.43
N GLU A 80 -3.82 28.42 -2.73
CA GLU A 80 -3.04 29.21 -3.69
C GLU A 80 -2.91 30.69 -3.33
N LYS A 81 -3.94 31.26 -2.68
CA LYS A 81 -3.91 32.71 -2.34
C LYS A 81 -2.72 33.12 -1.49
N ASN A 82 -2.15 32.17 -0.77
CA ASN A 82 -1.02 32.41 0.09
C ASN A 82 0.32 32.31 -0.66
N PHE A 83 0.29 31.92 -1.96
CA PHE A 83 1.48 31.58 -2.72
C PHE A 83 1.44 32.17 -4.11
N SER A 84 2.40 32.98 -4.47
CA SER A 84 2.68 33.44 -5.84
C SER A 84 3.91 32.72 -6.38
N PHE A 85 3.81 31.39 -6.55
CA PHE A 85 4.88 30.64 -7.19
C PHE A 85 4.60 30.43 -8.67
N SER A 86 5.41 30.99 -9.51
CA SER A 86 5.24 30.96 -10.97
C SER A 86 5.35 29.56 -11.61
N ASN A 87 5.74 28.53 -10.84
CA ASN A 87 6.10 27.21 -11.37
C ASN A 87 5.46 26.03 -10.63
N ILE A 88 4.49 26.26 -9.74
CA ILE A 88 3.80 25.18 -9.02
C ILE A 88 2.33 25.21 -9.44
N ASN A 89 1.84 24.08 -9.93
CA ASN A 89 0.43 23.90 -10.23
C ASN A 89 -0.38 23.88 -8.93
N SER A 90 -1.26 24.83 -8.74
CA SER A 90 -2.03 25.06 -7.54
C SER A 90 -3.52 24.88 -7.76
N TYR A 91 -4.25 24.53 -6.70
CA TYR A 91 -5.69 24.42 -6.70
C TYR A 91 -6.33 25.70 -6.17
N SER A 92 -7.28 26.27 -6.93
CA SER A 92 -8.10 27.37 -6.48
C SER A 92 -9.58 26.95 -6.39
N PRO A 93 -10.14 26.87 -5.18
CA PRO A 93 -11.56 26.55 -4.97
C PRO A 93 -12.50 27.50 -5.69
N LYS A 94 -12.09 28.77 -5.86
CA LYS A 94 -12.91 29.81 -6.52
C LYS A 94 -13.12 29.56 -8.00
N ILE A 95 -12.20 28.84 -8.64
CA ILE A 95 -12.27 28.52 -10.08
C ILE A 95 -13.05 27.24 -10.29
N SER A 96 -13.15 26.37 -9.27
CA SER A 96 -13.87 25.11 -9.39
C SER A 96 -15.36 25.30 -9.11
N ASN A 97 -16.18 25.06 -10.12
CA ASN A 97 -17.64 25.10 -9.99
C ASN A 97 -18.21 23.91 -9.18
N SER A 98 -17.40 22.90 -8.93
CA SER A 98 -17.79 21.67 -8.20
C SER A 98 -17.32 21.66 -6.74
N PHE A 99 -16.51 22.63 -6.33
CA PHE A 99 -16.05 22.72 -4.95
C PHE A 99 -17.22 22.95 -3.98
N LYS A 100 -17.27 22.15 -2.93
CA LYS A 100 -18.25 22.31 -1.85
C LYS A 100 -17.51 22.47 -0.52
N LEU A 101 -17.69 23.61 0.10
CA LEU A 101 -17.25 23.82 1.47
C LEU A 101 -18.19 23.04 2.41
N ARG A 102 -17.63 22.18 3.26
CA ARG A 102 -18.40 21.38 4.24
C ARG A 102 -18.39 22.00 5.63
N ASN A 103 -17.21 22.39 6.08
CA ASN A 103 -17.02 22.92 7.43
C ASN A 103 -15.82 23.88 7.45
N GLU A 104 -15.89 24.90 8.31
CA GLU A 104 -14.74 25.73 8.64
C GLU A 104 -14.36 25.43 10.08
N ILE A 105 -13.10 25.06 10.29
CA ILE A 105 -12.55 24.72 11.59
C ILE A 105 -11.45 25.74 11.88
N ILE A 106 -11.55 26.40 13.03
CA ILE A 106 -10.48 27.24 13.53
C ILE A 106 -9.65 26.38 14.47
N TYR A 107 -8.40 26.13 14.09
CA TYR A 107 -7.46 25.44 14.95
C TYR A 107 -6.69 26.50 15.73
N GLU A 108 -7.00 26.63 16.99
CA GLU A 108 -6.21 27.44 17.93
C GLU A 108 -4.99 26.60 18.32
N SER A 109 -3.89 26.74 17.61
CA SER A 109 -2.61 26.19 18.03
C SER A 109 -1.97 27.20 19.00
N TYR A 110 -1.20 26.70 19.99
CA TYR A 110 -0.51 27.50 21.01
C TYR A 110 0.45 28.57 20.45
N LYS A 111 0.69 28.60 19.17
CA LYS A 111 1.61 29.54 18.51
C LYS A 111 0.96 30.38 17.42
N ASP A 112 -0.04 29.88 16.70
CA ASP A 112 -0.60 30.58 15.54
C ASP A 112 -1.99 30.02 15.21
N ASP A 113 -2.95 30.90 14.91
CA ASP A 113 -4.29 30.53 14.47
C ASP A 113 -4.24 30.00 13.05
N GLN A 114 -4.38 28.70 12.87
CA GLN A 114 -4.52 28.08 11.56
C GLN A 114 -6.01 27.98 11.20
N TYR A 115 -6.41 28.61 10.12
CA TYR A 115 -7.74 28.44 9.57
C TYR A 115 -7.77 27.25 8.64
N LEU A 116 -8.50 26.23 9.04
CA LEU A 116 -8.71 25.01 8.29
C LEU A 116 -10.14 24.99 7.76
N ALA A 117 -10.34 24.51 6.56
CA ALA A 117 -11.66 24.26 6.01
C ALA A 117 -11.73 22.85 5.42
N ILE A 118 -12.80 22.13 5.72
CA ILE A 118 -13.07 20.85 5.05
C ILE A 118 -13.87 21.15 3.80
N GLY A 119 -13.31 20.78 2.67
CA GLY A 119 -13.94 20.88 1.37
C GLY A 119 -14.07 19.53 0.69
N SER A 120 -14.85 19.48 -0.38
CA SER A 120 -14.86 18.34 -1.28
C SER A 120 -14.93 18.82 -2.72
N ASP A 121 -14.28 18.07 -3.61
CA ASP A 121 -14.31 18.32 -5.04
C ASP A 121 -14.11 17.02 -5.83
N TYR A 122 -14.22 17.08 -7.15
CA TYR A 122 -13.98 15.95 -8.03
C TYR A 122 -12.50 15.82 -8.33
N PHE A 123 -11.97 14.63 -8.07
CA PHE A 123 -10.60 14.23 -8.40
C PHE A 123 -10.60 13.37 -9.64
N ASN A 124 -9.64 13.60 -10.50
CA ASN A 124 -9.39 12.79 -11.67
C ASN A 124 -7.94 12.30 -11.60
N PHE A 125 -7.75 11.02 -11.29
CA PHE A 125 -6.46 10.35 -11.27
C PHE A 125 -6.15 9.68 -12.60
N GLU A 126 -7.19 9.24 -13.32
CA GLU A 126 -7.14 8.67 -14.66
C GLU A 126 -8.11 9.41 -15.58
N LYS A 127 -7.91 9.28 -16.88
CA LYS A 127 -8.62 10.11 -17.90
C LYS A 127 -10.15 9.99 -17.88
N THR A 128 -10.74 9.03 -17.22
CA THR A 128 -12.16 8.67 -17.40
C THR A 128 -13.02 8.73 -16.14
N GLU A 129 -12.47 8.60 -14.95
CA GLU A 129 -13.27 8.53 -13.71
C GLU A 129 -13.04 9.74 -12.80
N LYS A 130 -14.15 10.32 -12.32
CA LYS A 130 -14.12 11.44 -11.37
C LYS A 130 -14.61 10.98 -10.01
N TYR A 131 -13.80 11.21 -9.01
CA TYR A 131 -14.09 10.83 -7.63
C TYR A 131 -14.35 12.08 -6.79
N ASN A 132 -15.49 12.14 -6.10
CA ASN A 132 -15.78 13.23 -5.17
C ASN A 132 -15.14 12.92 -3.82
N ILE A 133 -13.99 13.53 -3.55
CA ILE A 133 -13.19 13.25 -2.36
C ILE A 133 -13.18 14.48 -1.46
N SER A 134 -13.28 14.25 -0.14
CA SER A 134 -13.11 15.28 0.87
C SER A 134 -11.64 15.51 1.18
N PHE A 135 -11.28 16.74 1.50
CA PHE A 135 -9.92 17.11 1.86
C PHE A 135 -9.90 18.28 2.84
N LEU A 136 -8.82 18.39 3.58
CA LEU A 136 -8.53 19.50 4.44
C LEU A 136 -7.90 20.61 3.60
N PHE A 137 -8.49 21.79 3.67
CA PHE A 137 -8.00 22.95 2.95
C PHE A 137 -7.39 23.93 3.95
N ILE A 138 -6.07 24.11 3.87
CA ILE A 138 -5.34 24.96 4.78
C ILE A 138 -5.38 26.40 4.27
N LYS A 139 -6.20 27.23 4.94
CA LYS A 139 -6.22 28.67 4.75
C LYS A 139 -5.30 29.28 5.80
N THR A 140 -4.08 29.57 5.49
CA THR A 140 -3.23 30.26 6.46
C THR A 140 -3.43 31.75 6.36
N THR A 141 -3.58 32.41 7.49
CA THR A 141 -3.59 33.88 7.57
C THR A 141 -2.22 34.43 7.92
N ASN A 142 -1.33 33.62 8.45
CA ASN A 142 -0.01 34.03 8.88
C ASN A 142 1.08 33.33 8.06
N ARG A 143 1.91 34.12 7.35
CA ARG A 143 2.93 33.61 6.43
C ARG A 143 4.10 32.90 7.11
N ASN A 144 4.19 32.97 8.44
CA ASN A 144 5.34 32.46 9.19
C ASN A 144 5.25 30.99 9.56
N ASP A 145 4.05 30.37 9.48
CA ASP A 145 3.78 29.04 10.02
C ASP A 145 3.99 27.90 9.05
N ILE A 146 3.92 28.20 7.77
CA ILE A 146 4.24 27.22 6.73
C ILE A 146 5.70 27.40 6.35
N ASN A 147 6.46 26.33 6.36
CA ASN A 147 7.80 26.35 5.83
C ASN A 147 7.76 26.54 4.30
N PHE A 148 7.63 27.80 3.89
CA PHE A 148 7.54 28.20 2.48
C PHE A 148 8.73 27.73 1.66
N GLU A 149 9.92 27.75 2.24
CA GLU A 149 11.12 27.26 1.56
C GLU A 149 11.02 25.74 1.33
N GLU A 150 10.44 25.01 2.26
CA GLU A 150 10.20 23.59 2.09
C GLU A 150 9.22 23.31 0.94
N ILE A 151 8.07 23.99 0.89
CA ILE A 151 7.08 23.85 -0.17
C ILE A 151 7.66 24.26 -1.52
N LYS A 152 8.35 25.39 -1.57
CA LYS A 152 9.01 25.89 -2.77
C LYS A 152 10.07 24.91 -3.28
N ASN A 153 10.89 24.38 -2.39
CA ASN A 153 11.93 23.42 -2.72
C ASN A 153 11.38 22.06 -3.10
N LYS A 154 10.31 21.62 -2.45
CA LYS A 154 9.65 20.31 -2.69
C LYS A 154 8.62 20.34 -3.80
N LYS A 155 8.19 21.52 -4.27
CA LYS A 155 7.28 21.73 -5.41
C LYS A 155 5.93 20.99 -5.33
N TYR A 156 5.32 20.93 -4.14
CA TYR A 156 4.00 20.32 -3.95
C TYR A 156 3.05 21.24 -3.17
N LEU A 157 1.74 21.10 -3.41
CA LEU A 157 0.68 21.81 -2.69
C LEU A 157 -0.39 20.88 -2.10
N ALA A 158 -0.22 19.59 -2.26
CA ALA A 158 -1.11 18.59 -1.66
C ALA A 158 -0.30 17.51 -0.95
N LYS A 159 -0.89 16.94 0.11
CA LYS A 159 -0.36 15.77 0.82
C LYS A 159 -1.43 14.72 0.94
N ILE A 160 -1.13 13.49 0.58
CA ILE A 160 -1.96 12.32 0.90
C ILE A 160 -1.36 11.63 2.11
N GLY A 161 -2.08 11.66 3.22
CA GLY A 161 -1.77 10.88 4.40
C GLY A 161 -2.08 9.40 4.17
N LEU A 162 -1.17 8.52 4.57
CA LEU A 162 -1.29 7.08 4.39
C LEU A 162 -1.60 6.32 5.69
N VAL A 163 -1.64 7.00 6.84
CA VAL A 163 -2.01 6.39 8.11
C VAL A 163 -3.53 6.19 8.13
N LEU A 164 -3.97 5.00 8.51
CA LEU A 164 -5.38 4.79 8.81
C LEU A 164 -5.73 5.46 10.14
N PRO A 165 -6.92 6.08 10.24
CA PRO A 165 -7.37 6.67 11.49
C PRO A 165 -7.38 5.60 12.59
N SER A 166 -6.69 5.84 13.68
CA SER A 166 -6.73 4.97 14.85
C SER A 166 -8.16 4.87 15.37
N ARG A 167 -8.59 3.66 15.78
CA ARG A 167 -9.94 3.46 16.36
C ARG A 167 -10.20 4.37 17.56
N GLU A 168 -9.15 4.85 18.20
CA GLU A 168 -9.16 5.76 19.35
C GLU A 168 -8.91 7.22 18.98
N GLY A 169 -8.79 7.52 17.68
CA GLY A 169 -8.28 8.79 17.16
C GLY A 169 -9.07 10.02 17.64
N ARG A 170 -8.34 10.90 18.29
CA ARG A 170 -8.79 12.20 18.79
C ARG A 170 -9.24 13.17 17.69
N LEU A 171 -8.99 12.84 16.42
CA LEU A 171 -9.23 13.70 15.26
C LEU A 171 -10.37 13.22 14.35
N LYS A 172 -11.18 12.26 14.79
CA LYS A 172 -12.26 11.65 13.97
C LYS A 172 -13.20 12.63 13.26
N ASN A 173 -13.29 13.87 13.73
CA ASN A 173 -14.19 14.89 13.17
C ASN A 173 -13.45 16.06 12.48
N GLU A 174 -12.10 16.07 12.50
CA GLU A 174 -11.33 17.26 12.16
C GLU A 174 -10.54 17.12 10.87
N CYS A 175 -10.36 15.90 10.37
CA CYS A 175 -9.50 15.66 9.23
C CYS A 175 -10.12 14.63 8.28
N PRO A 176 -10.34 14.96 6.99
CA PRO A 176 -10.74 14.00 5.98
C PRO A 176 -9.58 13.08 5.62
N TYR A 177 -9.90 11.81 5.49
CA TYR A 177 -8.95 10.76 5.18
C TYR A 177 -9.11 10.34 3.73
N PHE A 178 -8.00 10.21 3.00
CA PHE A 178 -8.04 9.80 1.61
C PHE A 178 -8.66 8.39 1.43
N PHE A 179 -8.18 7.41 2.20
CA PHE A 179 -8.63 6.03 2.08
C PHE A 179 -10.08 5.76 2.49
N PRO A 180 -10.53 6.15 3.69
CA PRO A 180 -11.90 5.93 4.08
C PRO A 180 -12.92 6.56 3.14
N ASP A 181 -12.63 7.76 2.65
CA ASP A 181 -13.52 8.45 1.72
C ASP A 181 -13.58 7.71 0.38
N THR A 182 -12.45 7.28 -0.17
CA THR A 182 -12.41 6.54 -1.44
C THR A 182 -13.06 5.15 -1.34
N LYS A 183 -12.91 4.46 -0.22
CA LYS A 183 -13.60 3.17 0.01
C LYS A 183 -15.10 3.35 0.20
N THR A 184 -15.52 4.39 0.94
CA THR A 184 -16.94 4.69 1.20
C THR A 184 -17.71 5.04 -0.08
N ILE A 185 -17.06 5.70 -1.04
CA ILE A 185 -17.66 5.97 -2.36
C ILE A 185 -17.71 4.70 -3.25
N GLY A 186 -17.27 3.56 -2.74
CA GLY A 186 -17.33 2.27 -3.44
C GLY A 186 -16.29 2.09 -4.53
N ASN A 187 -15.25 2.92 -4.55
CA ASN A 187 -14.20 2.89 -5.57
C ASN A 187 -13.03 1.99 -5.22
N LEU A 188 -12.86 1.61 -3.94
CA LEU A 188 -11.82 0.70 -3.49
C LEU A 188 -12.44 -0.52 -2.81
N SER A 189 -11.91 -1.70 -3.13
CA SER A 189 -12.34 -2.95 -2.48
C SER A 189 -11.67 -3.13 -1.12
N LYS A 190 -10.42 -2.68 -0.99
CA LYS A 190 -9.57 -2.90 0.18
C LYS A 190 -8.70 -1.66 0.48
N TYR A 191 -8.20 -1.57 1.71
CA TYR A 191 -7.17 -0.60 2.08
C TYR A 191 -5.78 -1.14 1.76
N ILE A 192 -5.46 -1.23 0.47
CA ILE A 192 -4.17 -1.70 -0.02
C ILE A 192 -3.48 -0.57 -0.78
N ILE A 193 -2.18 -0.44 -0.57
CA ILE A 193 -1.30 0.47 -1.29
C ILE A 193 -0.18 -0.36 -1.92
N SER A 194 -0.04 -0.28 -3.23
CA SER A 194 1.04 -0.95 -3.95
C SER A 194 1.88 0.06 -4.74
N PHE A 195 3.20 -0.08 -4.64
CA PHE A 195 4.16 0.76 -5.35
C PHE A 195 4.70 0.02 -6.58
N GLU A 196 4.27 0.44 -7.76
CA GLU A 196 4.81 -0.05 -9.02
C GLU A 196 5.86 0.92 -9.55
N PHE A 197 7.10 0.48 -9.68
CA PHE A 197 8.17 1.23 -10.34
C PHE A 197 8.34 0.76 -11.77
N ASN A 198 8.21 1.69 -12.72
CA ASN A 198 8.47 1.44 -14.13
C ASN A 198 9.95 1.57 -14.44
N ASP A 199 10.60 2.52 -13.78
CA ASP A 199 12.05 2.78 -13.84
C ASP A 199 12.56 3.31 -12.48
N ASN A 200 13.73 3.94 -12.48
CA ASN A 200 14.34 4.47 -11.26
C ASN A 200 13.62 5.71 -10.69
N TYR A 201 12.77 6.36 -11.48
CA TYR A 201 12.21 7.67 -11.15
C TYR A 201 10.71 7.77 -11.33
N ASN A 202 10.11 6.84 -12.06
CA ASN A 202 8.70 6.89 -12.40
C ASN A 202 7.98 5.60 -12.00
N GLY A 203 6.71 5.71 -11.70
CA GLY A 203 5.88 4.57 -11.36
C GLY A 203 4.42 4.92 -11.21
N ASN A 204 3.68 3.97 -10.65
CA ASN A 204 2.28 4.11 -10.31
C ASN A 204 2.07 3.73 -8.84
N LEU A 205 1.28 4.51 -8.15
CA LEU A 205 0.77 4.17 -6.84
C LEU A 205 -0.63 3.59 -7.02
N ILE A 206 -0.78 2.33 -6.67
CA ILE A 206 -2.03 1.60 -6.83
C ILE A 206 -2.73 1.54 -5.47
N PHE A 207 -3.95 2.06 -5.41
CA PHE A 207 -4.80 1.97 -4.22
C PHE A 207 -5.92 0.98 -4.46
N GLY A 208 -6.12 0.07 -3.52
CA GLY A 208 -7.25 -0.86 -3.50
C GLY A 208 -6.93 -2.28 -3.90
N ASP A 209 -5.75 -2.57 -4.46
CA ASP A 209 -5.40 -3.94 -4.86
C ASP A 209 -3.89 -4.20 -4.88
N GLU A 210 -3.52 -5.48 -4.88
CA GLU A 210 -2.16 -5.97 -5.08
C GLU A 210 -1.74 -5.89 -6.56
N LEU A 211 -0.44 -5.77 -6.82
CA LEU A 211 0.09 -5.60 -8.18
C LEU A 211 -0.26 -6.77 -9.12
N TYR A 212 -0.32 -8.00 -8.64
CA TYR A 212 -0.67 -9.16 -9.47
C TYR A 212 -2.14 -9.15 -9.90
N ASN A 213 -3.01 -8.46 -9.18
CA ASN A 213 -4.39 -8.22 -9.59
C ASN A 213 -4.53 -7.01 -10.52
N TYR A 214 -3.68 -5.99 -10.31
CA TYR A 214 -3.64 -4.80 -11.13
C TYR A 214 -3.07 -5.07 -12.53
N ASN A 215 -1.97 -5.80 -12.60
CA ASN A 215 -1.26 -6.10 -13.85
C ASN A 215 -0.71 -7.54 -13.82
N ASN A 216 -1.56 -8.50 -14.15
CA ASN A 216 -1.26 -9.92 -14.12
C ASN A 216 -0.30 -10.38 -15.24
N ASP A 217 -0.11 -9.57 -16.28
CA ASP A 217 0.86 -9.84 -17.34
C ASP A 217 2.31 -9.61 -16.87
N LYS A 218 2.48 -8.69 -15.91
CA LYS A 218 3.79 -8.29 -15.40
C LYS A 218 4.13 -8.90 -14.04
N TYR A 219 3.12 -9.09 -13.19
CA TYR A 219 3.26 -9.58 -11.84
C TYR A 219 2.47 -10.86 -11.63
N HIS A 220 3.10 -11.89 -11.12
CA HIS A 220 2.45 -13.16 -10.82
C HIS A 220 2.28 -13.33 -9.31
N GLU A 221 1.15 -13.89 -8.90
CA GLU A 221 0.88 -14.16 -7.48
C GLU A 221 1.96 -15.06 -6.86
N SER A 222 2.54 -15.99 -7.63
CA SER A 222 3.64 -16.85 -7.18
C SER A 222 4.93 -16.12 -6.81
N GLN A 223 5.11 -14.90 -7.29
CA GLN A 223 6.24 -14.03 -6.96
C GLN A 223 5.96 -13.16 -5.73
N TYR A 224 4.71 -13.10 -5.31
CA TYR A 224 4.30 -12.31 -4.15
C TYR A 224 4.58 -13.08 -2.86
N VAL A 225 5.32 -12.45 -1.98
CA VAL A 225 5.61 -12.96 -0.64
C VAL A 225 5.18 -11.93 0.38
N GLY A 226 4.48 -12.38 1.40
CA GLY A 226 3.93 -11.48 2.39
C GLY A 226 4.27 -11.90 3.80
N SER A 227 4.25 -10.93 4.70
CA SER A 227 4.47 -11.11 6.13
C SER A 227 3.58 -10.19 6.92
N TYR A 228 3.23 -10.61 8.13
CA TYR A 228 2.49 -9.77 9.05
C TYR A 228 3.29 -8.51 9.40
N ALA A 229 2.63 -7.36 9.40
CA ALA A 229 3.19 -6.09 9.82
C ALA A 229 2.93 -5.89 11.31
N SER A 230 3.98 -5.60 12.09
CA SER A 230 3.81 -5.30 13.51
C SER A 230 3.15 -3.95 13.76
N ASP A 231 3.38 -2.99 12.85
CA ASP A 231 2.84 -1.63 12.92
C ASP A 231 2.77 -1.09 11.48
N HIS A 232 1.72 -1.39 10.75
CA HIS A 232 1.39 -1.06 9.35
C HIS A 232 2.56 -0.92 8.35
N HIS A 233 3.72 -0.44 8.81
CA HIS A 233 4.91 -0.16 8.00
C HIS A 233 6.15 -0.92 8.45
N GLN A 234 6.03 -1.80 9.44
CA GLN A 234 7.15 -2.54 10.02
C GLN A 234 7.02 -4.04 9.81
N THR A 235 8.15 -4.67 9.52
CA THR A 235 8.30 -6.12 9.49
C THR A 235 9.58 -6.54 10.20
N TYR A 236 9.84 -7.84 10.28
CA TYR A 236 10.96 -8.39 11.00
C TYR A 236 11.85 -9.24 10.09
N PHE A 237 13.16 -8.98 10.13
CA PHE A 237 14.17 -9.81 9.50
C PHE A 237 14.95 -10.56 10.56
N SER A 238 15.03 -11.88 10.40
CA SER A 238 15.71 -12.75 11.36
C SER A 238 17.22 -12.59 11.35
N HIS A 239 17.79 -12.44 10.14
CA HIS A 239 19.23 -12.28 9.95
C HIS A 239 19.53 -11.41 8.72
N VAL A 240 20.70 -10.74 8.78
CA VAL A 240 21.29 -10.08 7.61
C VAL A 240 22.67 -10.68 7.37
N PHE A 241 22.94 -11.08 6.13
CA PHE A 241 24.20 -11.70 5.74
C PHE A 241 24.92 -10.89 4.67
N ILE A 242 26.24 -10.97 4.71
CA ILE A 242 27.14 -10.55 3.65
C ILE A 242 27.59 -11.80 2.90
N ASN A 243 27.27 -11.92 1.63
CA ASN A 243 27.69 -13.04 0.80
C ASN A 243 28.83 -12.60 -0.15
N LYS A 244 30.05 -12.97 0.23
CA LYS A 244 31.27 -12.68 -0.53
C LYS A 244 31.88 -13.99 -1.02
N ASN A 245 32.10 -14.12 -2.33
CA ASN A 245 32.68 -15.32 -2.95
C ASN A 245 31.98 -16.63 -2.53
N ASN A 246 30.65 -16.62 -2.51
CA ASN A 246 29.79 -17.72 -2.05
C ASN A 246 29.95 -18.10 -0.56
N LYS A 247 30.68 -17.31 0.22
CA LYS A 247 30.76 -17.45 1.67
C LYS A 247 29.76 -16.50 2.33
N LYS A 248 28.76 -17.07 2.99
CA LYS A 248 27.74 -16.36 3.75
C LYS A 248 28.28 -16.02 5.13
N ILE A 249 28.42 -14.73 5.45
CA ILE A 249 28.91 -14.21 6.73
C ILE A 249 27.71 -13.60 7.44
N ASN A 250 27.44 -14.00 8.67
CA ASN A 250 26.39 -13.38 9.46
C ASN A 250 26.82 -11.96 9.85
N ALA A 251 26.06 -10.96 9.43
CA ALA A 251 26.36 -9.56 9.66
C ALA A 251 25.53 -8.93 10.79
N THR A 252 24.56 -9.68 11.33
CA THR A 252 23.77 -9.28 12.50
C THR A 252 23.56 -10.49 13.42
N THR A 253 23.84 -10.32 14.71
CA THR A 253 23.73 -11.42 15.70
C THR A 253 22.30 -11.70 16.10
N ILE A 254 21.43 -10.70 16.04
CA ILE A 254 20.02 -10.78 16.40
C ILE A 254 19.14 -10.30 15.26
N GLY A 255 17.91 -10.77 15.27
CA GLY A 255 16.90 -10.29 14.34
C GLY A 255 16.53 -8.83 14.61
N THR A 256 16.10 -8.14 13.57
CA THR A 256 15.93 -6.70 13.56
C THR A 256 14.59 -6.29 12.95
N PHE A 257 14.00 -5.25 13.51
CA PHE A 257 12.85 -4.62 12.88
C PHE A 257 13.29 -3.80 11.66
N CYS A 258 12.38 -3.72 10.71
CA CYS A 258 12.55 -2.92 9.51
C CYS A 258 11.31 -2.07 9.28
N THR A 259 11.49 -0.76 9.22
CA THR A 259 10.45 0.20 8.85
C THR A 259 10.64 0.63 7.41
N PHE A 260 9.57 0.58 6.59
CA PHE A 260 9.59 1.11 5.23
C PHE A 260 9.35 2.62 5.26
N VAL A 261 10.25 3.39 4.63
CA VAL A 261 10.20 4.86 4.55
C VAL A 261 10.03 5.26 3.09
N TYR A 262 8.79 5.63 2.69
CA TYR A 262 8.43 5.79 1.28
C TYR A 262 9.15 6.95 0.61
N ASN A 263 9.38 8.02 1.33
CA ASN A 263 10.01 9.24 0.85
C ASN A 263 11.52 9.31 1.14
N SER A 264 12.18 8.17 1.29
CA SER A 264 13.65 8.12 1.48
C SER A 264 14.34 7.49 0.27
N GLY A 265 15.33 8.19 -0.28
CA GLY A 265 16.20 7.68 -1.36
C GLY A 265 17.34 6.78 -0.88
N ILE A 266 17.41 6.48 0.43
CA ILE A 266 18.49 5.73 1.08
C ILE A 266 17.94 4.66 2.01
N ILE A 267 18.80 3.75 2.42
CA ILE A 267 18.57 2.79 3.50
C ILE A 267 19.36 3.28 4.72
N ILE A 268 18.74 3.29 5.90
CA ILE A 268 19.46 3.51 7.16
C ILE A 268 19.72 2.15 7.79
N GLY A 269 21.00 1.76 7.84
CA GLY A 269 21.45 0.48 8.39
C GLY A 269 21.81 0.59 9.87
N ILE A 270 21.96 -0.57 10.50
CA ILE A 270 22.33 -0.68 11.93
C ILE A 270 23.86 -0.68 12.12
N GLY A 271 24.30 -0.30 13.32
CA GLY A 271 25.73 -0.18 13.63
C GLY A 271 26.52 -1.48 13.56
N GLU A 272 25.93 -2.61 13.95
CA GLU A 272 26.55 -3.92 13.85
C GLU A 272 26.81 -4.31 12.39
N PHE A 273 25.85 -4.09 11.50
CA PHE A 273 26.04 -4.35 10.08
C PHE A 273 27.11 -3.44 9.48
N ARG A 274 27.16 -2.14 9.89
CA ARG A 274 28.20 -1.24 9.46
C ARG A 274 29.61 -1.77 9.73
N LYS A 275 29.85 -2.28 10.96
CA LYS A 275 31.12 -2.88 11.32
C LYS A 275 31.48 -4.02 10.37
N ASN A 276 30.55 -4.94 10.16
CA ASN A 276 30.78 -6.12 9.32
C ASN A 276 30.99 -5.79 7.85
N ILE A 277 30.25 -4.83 7.27
CA ILE A 277 30.45 -4.44 5.86
C ILE A 277 31.77 -3.68 5.66
N ASN A 278 32.20 -2.92 6.66
CA ASN A 278 33.51 -2.28 6.64
C ASN A 278 34.63 -3.30 6.62
N GLU A 279 34.61 -4.27 7.51
CA GLU A 279 35.62 -5.33 7.60
C GLU A 279 35.69 -6.17 6.32
N ASN A 280 34.57 -6.43 5.68
CA ASN A 280 34.50 -7.31 4.52
C ASN A 280 34.67 -6.61 3.17
N PHE A 281 34.53 -5.28 3.13
CA PHE A 281 34.61 -4.53 1.86
C PHE A 281 35.30 -3.17 1.98
N PHE A 282 34.79 -2.26 2.84
CA PHE A 282 35.20 -0.85 2.78
C PHE A 282 36.56 -0.54 3.37
N ASN A 283 37.03 -1.25 4.44
CA ASN A 283 38.29 -0.93 5.11
C ASN A 283 39.50 -0.93 4.17
N GLN A 284 39.57 -1.88 3.26
CA GLN A 284 40.62 -1.91 2.24
C GLN A 284 40.52 -0.68 1.31
N LEU A 285 39.32 -0.32 0.87
CA LEU A 285 39.11 0.83 -0.03
C LEU A 285 39.40 2.16 0.66
N PHE A 286 39.16 2.25 1.97
CA PHE A 286 39.55 3.43 2.76
C PHE A 286 41.06 3.53 2.89
N SER A 287 41.77 2.43 3.15
CA SER A 287 43.24 2.41 3.25
C SER A 287 43.93 2.74 1.92
N GLU A 288 43.29 2.41 0.80
CA GLU A 288 43.78 2.71 -0.56
C GLU A 288 43.34 4.11 -1.05
N ASN A 289 42.64 4.91 -0.24
CA ASN A 289 42.06 6.21 -0.62
C ASN A 289 41.20 6.14 -1.89
N ILE A 290 40.45 5.07 -2.07
CA ILE A 290 39.47 4.88 -3.14
C ILE A 290 38.10 5.35 -2.69
N CYS A 291 37.74 5.02 -1.44
CA CYS A 291 36.52 5.45 -0.80
C CYS A 291 36.82 6.23 0.47
N GLU A 292 35.85 7.01 0.92
CA GLU A 292 35.88 7.77 2.17
C GLU A 292 34.59 7.53 2.96
N SER A 293 34.68 7.65 4.28
CA SER A 293 33.56 7.62 5.21
C SER A 293 33.45 8.96 5.89
N ASN A 294 32.44 9.73 5.56
CA ASN A 294 32.22 11.08 6.10
C ASN A 294 31.14 11.06 7.17
N LEU A 295 31.42 11.69 8.32
CA LEU A 295 30.43 11.89 9.38
C LEU A 295 29.69 13.20 9.11
N ILE A 296 28.41 13.11 8.79
CA ILE A 296 27.58 14.23 8.36
C ILE A 296 26.45 14.44 9.35
N LYS A 297 26.29 15.68 9.82
CA LYS A 297 25.15 16.05 10.68
C LYS A 297 23.93 16.43 9.84
N TYR A 298 22.80 15.77 10.11
CA TYR A 298 21.51 16.06 9.50
C TYR A 298 20.39 15.95 10.54
N ASN A 299 19.58 17.00 10.69
CA ASN A 299 18.51 17.09 11.71
C ASN A 299 19.00 16.66 13.11
N ASP A 300 20.14 17.26 13.57
CA ASP A 300 20.80 17.00 14.85
C ASP A 300 21.31 15.57 15.09
N ILE A 301 21.30 14.74 14.06
CA ILE A 301 21.80 13.37 14.09
C ILE A 301 23.00 13.26 13.16
N ASN A 302 24.04 12.57 13.62
CA ASN A 302 25.22 12.30 12.82
C ASN A 302 25.06 10.98 12.06
N TYR A 303 25.41 10.98 10.77
CA TYR A 303 25.35 9.82 9.89
C TYR A 303 26.69 9.60 9.19
N TYR A 304 27.11 8.34 9.09
CA TYR A 304 28.20 7.95 8.22
C TYR A 304 27.71 7.77 6.80
N VAL A 305 28.26 8.57 5.88
CA VAL A 305 27.99 8.54 4.44
C VAL A 305 29.25 8.09 3.72
N TYR A 306 29.13 7.11 2.83
CA TYR A 306 30.26 6.57 2.09
C TYR A 306 30.24 7.05 0.65
N SER A 307 31.38 7.55 0.19
CA SER A 307 31.58 7.91 -1.21
C SER A 307 32.91 7.38 -1.75
N CYS A 308 32.96 7.06 -3.03
CA CYS A 308 34.13 6.48 -3.70
C CYS A 308 34.41 7.23 -4.99
N GLU A 309 35.71 7.49 -5.28
CA GLU A 309 36.14 8.13 -6.52
C GLU A 309 35.87 7.22 -7.74
N GLU A 310 35.16 7.72 -8.75
CA GLU A 310 34.72 6.93 -9.88
C GLU A 310 35.86 6.21 -10.58
N GLU A 311 36.92 6.94 -10.94
CA GLU A 311 38.01 6.39 -11.74
C GLU A 311 38.68 5.19 -11.07
N LYS A 312 38.82 5.23 -9.76
CA LYS A 312 39.45 4.17 -8.97
C LYS A 312 38.48 3.04 -8.62
N PHE A 313 37.21 3.37 -8.43
CA PHE A 313 36.22 2.45 -7.91
C PHE A 313 35.48 1.65 -8.99
N LYS A 314 35.31 2.17 -10.21
CA LYS A 314 34.52 1.56 -11.30
C LYS A 314 34.87 0.09 -11.59
N ASN A 315 36.14 -0.31 -11.39
CA ASN A 315 36.57 -1.69 -11.61
C ASN A 315 36.39 -2.58 -10.35
N LYS A 316 36.24 -1.97 -9.17
CA LYS A 316 36.10 -2.65 -7.87
C LYS A 316 34.65 -2.74 -7.38
N ILE A 317 33.75 -1.97 -7.96
CA ILE A 317 32.32 -1.97 -7.57
C ILE A 317 31.68 -3.36 -7.71
N LYS A 318 32.10 -4.14 -8.70
CA LYS A 318 31.59 -5.50 -8.93
C LYS A 318 32.03 -6.50 -7.87
N ASP A 319 33.09 -6.19 -7.11
CA ASP A 319 33.58 -7.00 -5.99
C ASP A 319 32.73 -6.79 -4.71
N PHE A 320 31.76 -5.86 -4.78
CA PHE A 320 30.85 -5.62 -3.66
C PHE A 320 30.04 -6.89 -3.35
N PRO A 321 29.99 -7.34 -2.09
CA PRO A 321 29.29 -8.55 -1.73
C PRO A 321 27.78 -8.35 -1.82
N LYS A 322 27.05 -9.42 -2.09
CA LYS A 322 25.61 -9.40 -1.98
C LYS A 322 25.18 -9.28 -0.51
N ILE A 323 24.23 -8.42 -0.24
CA ILE A 323 23.60 -8.29 1.07
C ILE A 323 22.29 -9.07 1.04
N ILE A 324 22.12 -10.00 1.98
CA ILE A 324 20.96 -10.89 2.03
C ILE A 324 20.19 -10.63 3.33
N PHE A 325 18.95 -10.23 3.19
CA PHE A 325 18.00 -10.09 4.28
C PHE A 325 17.12 -11.34 4.35
N GLU A 326 17.24 -12.10 5.42
CA GLU A 326 16.49 -13.32 5.65
C GLU A 326 15.33 -13.06 6.60
N SER A 327 14.13 -13.50 6.23
CA SER A 327 12.94 -13.36 7.05
C SER A 327 12.17 -14.66 7.10
N THR A 328 11.88 -15.13 8.29
CA THR A 328 11.01 -16.29 8.51
C THR A 328 9.56 -15.97 8.14
N GLY A 329 9.12 -14.72 8.33
CA GLY A 329 7.77 -14.27 7.99
C GLY A 329 7.50 -14.30 6.49
N PHE A 330 8.44 -13.82 5.69
CA PHE A 330 8.33 -13.87 4.24
C PHE A 330 8.67 -15.24 3.63
N LYS A 331 9.32 -16.12 4.39
CA LYS A 331 9.85 -17.41 3.88
C LYS A 331 10.75 -17.24 2.65
N TYR A 332 11.46 -16.12 2.58
CA TYR A 332 12.26 -15.73 1.43
C TYR A 332 13.45 -14.86 1.85
N ASN A 333 14.53 -14.90 1.03
CA ASN A 333 15.74 -14.12 1.21
C ASN A 333 15.79 -12.99 0.17
N PHE A 334 15.84 -11.76 0.64
CA PHE A 334 15.92 -10.56 -0.22
C PHE A 334 17.38 -10.17 -0.43
N GLU A 335 17.84 -10.21 -1.67
CA GLU A 335 19.22 -9.91 -2.02
C GLU A 335 19.35 -8.51 -2.63
N LEU A 336 20.27 -7.70 -2.09
CA LEU A 336 20.70 -6.44 -2.68
C LEU A 336 22.17 -6.58 -3.15
N ASN A 337 22.46 -6.04 -4.33
CA ASN A 337 23.79 -6.03 -4.93
C ASN A 337 24.31 -4.59 -5.16
N TYR A 338 25.45 -4.43 -5.80
CA TYR A 338 26.03 -3.13 -6.08
C TYR A 338 25.14 -2.25 -6.97
N ASP A 339 24.40 -2.80 -7.93
CA ASP A 339 23.50 -2.04 -8.81
C ASP A 339 22.32 -1.45 -8.04
N ASP A 340 21.93 -2.09 -6.95
CA ASP A 340 20.85 -1.63 -6.07
C ASP A 340 21.34 -0.54 -5.09
N LEU A 341 22.62 -0.59 -4.69
CA LEU A 341 23.15 0.13 -3.53
C LEU A 341 24.16 1.21 -3.84
N PHE A 342 24.63 1.33 -5.07
CA PHE A 342 25.52 2.43 -5.44
C PHE A 342 24.88 3.32 -6.48
N LEU A 343 25.05 4.62 -6.28
CA LEU A 343 24.58 5.64 -7.20
C LEU A 343 25.73 6.50 -7.66
N LYS A 344 25.91 6.61 -8.97
CA LYS A 344 26.89 7.50 -9.57
C LYS A 344 26.33 8.91 -9.67
N LEU A 345 27.02 9.88 -9.08
CA LEU A 345 26.72 11.31 -9.16
C LEU A 345 28.01 12.08 -9.38
N GLY A 346 28.09 12.77 -10.52
CA GLY A 346 29.32 13.44 -10.94
C GLY A 346 30.48 12.47 -11.07
N SER A 347 31.57 12.73 -10.39
CA SER A 347 32.80 11.91 -10.36
C SER A 347 32.85 10.91 -9.21
N LYS A 348 31.77 10.74 -8.47
CA LYS A 348 31.73 9.86 -7.30
C LYS A 348 30.61 8.82 -7.39
N TYR A 349 30.83 7.70 -6.74
CA TYR A 349 29.79 6.73 -6.38
C TYR A 349 29.43 6.93 -4.91
N TYR A 350 28.15 7.06 -4.61
CA TYR A 350 27.62 7.11 -3.24
C TYR A 350 26.95 5.79 -2.88
N PHE A 351 27.29 5.28 -1.69
CA PHE A 351 26.61 4.11 -1.15
C PHE A 351 25.26 4.53 -0.59
N LEU A 352 24.19 3.94 -1.11
CA LEU A 352 22.81 4.29 -0.74
C LEU A 352 22.38 3.73 0.63
N MET A 353 23.31 3.19 1.39
CA MET A 353 23.09 2.79 2.77
C MET A 353 23.96 3.67 3.67
N ILE A 354 23.33 4.35 4.61
CA ILE A 354 23.96 5.19 5.60
C ILE A 354 23.79 4.60 6.99
N PHE A 355 24.59 5.04 7.93
CA PHE A 355 24.57 4.51 9.29
C PHE A 355 24.57 5.64 10.30
N LYS A 356 23.65 5.58 11.24
CA LYS A 356 23.60 6.55 12.34
C LYS A 356 24.78 6.33 13.30
N GLU A 357 25.40 7.42 13.73
CA GLU A 357 26.41 7.37 14.77
C GLU A 357 25.76 6.99 16.11
N ASN A 358 26.42 6.13 16.88
CA ASN A 358 25.97 5.70 18.21
C ASN A 358 24.54 5.13 18.24
N ASP A 359 24.11 4.48 17.15
CA ASP A 359 22.80 3.84 17.10
C ASP A 359 22.82 2.49 17.81
N ASN A 360 22.20 2.46 18.99
CA ASN A 360 21.98 1.23 19.75
C ASN A 360 20.65 0.53 19.39
N ARG A 361 19.88 1.09 18.44
CA ARG A 361 18.64 0.48 17.98
C ARG A 361 18.94 -0.53 16.89
N ASN A 362 18.37 -1.71 17.02
CA ASN A 362 18.43 -2.73 15.98
C ASN A 362 17.26 -2.54 15.01
N GLU A 363 17.16 -1.37 14.41
CA GLU A 363 16.10 -1.03 13.47
C GLU A 363 16.66 -0.55 12.14
N TRP A 364 16.25 -1.21 11.07
CA TRP A 364 16.51 -0.78 9.70
C TRP A 364 15.41 0.17 9.22
N LYS A 365 15.80 1.16 8.42
CA LYS A 365 14.83 1.96 7.66
C LYS A 365 15.07 1.75 6.18
N PHE A 366 14.10 1.11 5.50
CA PHE A 366 14.21 0.79 4.10
C PHE A 366 13.54 1.85 3.24
N GLY A 367 14.35 2.56 2.48
CA GLY A 367 13.87 3.50 1.48
C GLY A 367 13.77 2.89 0.07
N GLN A 368 13.69 3.78 -0.91
CA GLN A 368 13.50 3.46 -2.32
C GLN A 368 14.45 2.39 -2.88
N PRO A 369 15.75 2.31 -2.51
CA PRO A 369 16.62 1.26 -3.05
C PRO A 369 16.10 -0.15 -2.82
N PHE A 370 15.44 -0.41 -1.69
CA PHE A 370 14.87 -1.71 -1.35
C PHE A 370 13.54 -1.96 -2.06
N TYR A 371 12.55 -1.10 -1.81
CA TYR A 371 11.20 -1.39 -2.29
C TYR A 371 11.01 -1.10 -3.79
N ARG A 372 11.90 -0.33 -4.42
CA ARG A 372 11.97 -0.23 -5.87
C ARG A 372 12.28 -1.59 -6.52
N LYS A 373 13.22 -2.35 -5.92
CA LYS A 373 13.55 -3.71 -6.38
C LYS A 373 12.42 -4.69 -6.11
N PHE A 374 11.87 -4.68 -4.90
CA PHE A 374 10.94 -5.71 -4.43
C PHE A 374 9.47 -5.29 -4.48
N LYS A 375 9.13 -4.12 -5.01
CA LYS A 375 7.75 -3.66 -5.25
C LYS A 375 6.86 -3.81 -4.01
N LEU A 376 6.96 -2.86 -3.11
CA LEU A 376 6.24 -2.85 -1.84
C LEU A 376 4.72 -2.79 -2.02
N THR A 377 4.01 -3.65 -1.32
CA THR A 377 2.56 -3.59 -1.12
C THR A 377 2.26 -3.58 0.38
N ILE A 378 1.34 -2.72 0.80
CA ILE A 378 0.90 -2.61 2.19
C ILE A 378 -0.60 -2.83 2.23
N ASN A 379 -1.02 -3.86 2.94
CA ASN A 379 -2.41 -4.17 3.19
C ASN A 379 -2.75 -3.73 4.62
N LEU A 380 -3.44 -2.60 4.72
CA LEU A 380 -3.81 -2.00 6.00
C LEU A 380 -5.03 -2.68 6.63
N ASP A 381 -5.89 -3.37 5.86
CA ASP A 381 -7.02 -4.13 6.39
C ASP A 381 -6.54 -5.33 7.22
N ASP A 382 -5.48 -6.02 6.74
CA ASP A 382 -4.99 -7.27 7.31
C ASP A 382 -3.67 -7.12 8.08
N ASN A 383 -3.14 -5.90 8.19
CA ASN A 383 -1.79 -5.62 8.73
C ASN A 383 -0.71 -6.49 8.05
N TRP A 384 -0.67 -6.44 6.73
CA TRP A 384 0.20 -7.29 5.93
C TRP A 384 1.11 -6.45 5.03
N ILE A 385 2.39 -6.79 5.00
CA ILE A 385 3.35 -6.23 4.06
C ILE A 385 3.68 -7.29 3.02
N GLY A 386 3.55 -6.95 1.76
CA GLY A 386 3.88 -7.80 0.64
C GLY A 386 5.04 -7.23 -0.18
N LEU A 387 5.86 -8.12 -0.69
CA LEU A 387 7.00 -7.81 -1.55
C LEU A 387 6.97 -8.75 -2.75
N TYR A 388 7.33 -8.25 -3.92
CA TYR A 388 7.51 -9.05 -5.12
C TYR A 388 8.97 -9.38 -5.30
N ASN A 389 9.24 -10.66 -5.45
CA ASN A 389 10.57 -11.14 -5.70
C ASN A 389 10.78 -11.46 -7.19
N PRO A 390 11.60 -10.66 -7.89
CA PRO A 390 11.83 -10.88 -9.30
C PRO A 390 12.55 -12.20 -9.60
N ASN A 391 13.24 -12.77 -8.60
CA ASN A 391 13.99 -14.03 -8.74
C ASN A 391 13.23 -15.24 -8.21
N ASN A 392 12.02 -15.07 -7.69
CA ASN A 392 11.21 -16.20 -7.31
C ASN A 392 10.83 -16.94 -8.59
N PRO A 393 11.24 -18.21 -8.80
CA PRO A 393 10.84 -18.92 -9.99
C PRO A 393 9.31 -18.89 -10.04
N ILE A 394 8.79 -18.45 -11.17
CA ILE A 394 7.40 -18.69 -11.50
C ILE A 394 7.27 -20.19 -11.45
N ILE A 395 6.69 -20.73 -10.40
CA ILE A 395 6.31 -22.13 -10.39
C ILE A 395 5.19 -22.17 -11.45
N GLU A 396 5.57 -22.36 -12.71
CA GLU A 396 4.60 -22.80 -13.69
C GLU A 396 3.90 -23.98 -13.01
N LYS A 397 2.63 -23.80 -12.66
CA LYS A 397 1.80 -24.93 -12.26
C LYS A 397 2.01 -25.91 -13.40
N ASN A 398 2.85 -26.91 -13.17
CA ASN A 398 2.91 -28.06 -14.02
C ASN A 398 1.46 -28.53 -14.10
N THR A 399 0.82 -28.30 -15.23
CA THR A 399 -0.49 -28.87 -15.58
C THR A 399 -0.39 -30.38 -15.71
N GLY A 400 0.67 -30.98 -15.22
CA GLY A 400 0.94 -32.38 -14.99
C GLY A 400 0.67 -32.76 -13.55
N ASN A 401 -0.59 -33.15 -13.27
CA ASN A 401 -0.99 -34.04 -12.16
C ASN A 401 -0.72 -33.59 -10.72
N ASP A 402 -1.08 -32.36 -10.32
CA ASP A 402 -1.47 -32.09 -8.93
C ASP A 402 -3.02 -32.01 -8.84
N ASP A 403 -3.65 -33.17 -9.08
CA ASP A 403 -5.09 -33.43 -8.87
C ASP A 403 -5.56 -33.26 -7.41
N ASN A 404 -4.69 -32.82 -6.49
CA ASN A 404 -5.04 -32.77 -5.08
C ASN A 404 -5.60 -31.41 -4.58
N ASN A 405 -5.43 -30.30 -5.32
CA ASN A 405 -5.99 -29.01 -4.88
C ASN A 405 -7.29 -28.63 -5.64
N ASP A 406 -7.48 -29.12 -6.87
CA ASP A 406 -8.78 -29.03 -7.54
C ASP A 406 -9.82 -29.97 -6.89
N GLY A 407 -9.38 -31.05 -6.24
CA GLY A 407 -10.25 -31.94 -5.46
C GLY A 407 -11.03 -31.21 -4.36
N ASN A 408 -10.45 -30.21 -3.72
CA ASN A 408 -11.14 -29.45 -2.68
C ASN A 408 -12.16 -28.46 -3.25
N LYS A 409 -11.86 -27.84 -4.38
CA LYS A 409 -12.78 -26.90 -5.05
C LYS A 409 -13.94 -27.64 -5.66
N THR A 410 -13.65 -28.75 -6.34
CA THR A 410 -14.66 -29.67 -6.92
C THR A 410 -15.47 -30.33 -5.81
N ARG A 411 -14.86 -30.75 -4.70
CA ARG A 411 -15.55 -31.33 -3.54
C ARG A 411 -16.49 -30.33 -2.88
N ASN A 412 -16.11 -29.04 -2.76
CA ASN A 412 -16.99 -27.99 -2.24
C ASN A 412 -18.18 -27.72 -3.18
N ILE A 413 -17.96 -27.72 -4.47
CA ILE A 413 -19.04 -27.58 -5.46
C ILE A 413 -20.01 -28.78 -5.39
N ILE A 414 -19.50 -30.00 -5.29
CA ILE A 414 -20.30 -31.21 -5.13
C ILE A 414 -21.10 -31.18 -3.82
N LEU A 415 -20.48 -30.72 -2.72
CA LEU A 415 -21.17 -30.56 -1.43
C LEU A 415 -22.31 -29.53 -1.51
N ILE A 416 -22.10 -28.41 -2.18
CA ILE A 416 -23.15 -27.39 -2.39
C ILE A 416 -24.29 -27.95 -3.23
N ILE A 417 -23.97 -28.63 -4.31
CA ILE A 417 -25.01 -29.28 -5.17
C ILE A 417 -25.80 -30.34 -4.38
N ALA A 418 -25.11 -31.17 -3.60
CA ALA A 418 -25.75 -32.16 -2.75
C ALA A 418 -26.69 -31.54 -1.71
N LEU A 419 -26.26 -30.42 -1.09
CA LEU A 419 -27.05 -29.67 -0.13
C LEU A 419 -28.30 -29.04 -0.75
N VAL A 420 -28.19 -28.52 -1.96
CA VAL A 420 -29.32 -27.96 -2.72
C VAL A 420 -30.32 -29.07 -3.08
N ILE A 421 -29.86 -30.22 -3.55
CA ILE A 421 -30.71 -31.37 -3.85
C ILE A 421 -31.43 -31.87 -2.58
N PHE A 422 -30.72 -31.91 -1.46
CA PHE A 422 -31.31 -32.33 -0.17
C PHE A 422 -32.41 -31.36 0.29
N VAL A 423 -32.18 -30.04 0.18
CA VAL A 423 -33.22 -29.05 0.54
C VAL A 423 -34.46 -29.15 -0.36
N ILE A 424 -34.23 -29.34 -1.68
CA ILE A 424 -35.34 -29.57 -2.62
C ILE A 424 -36.11 -30.86 -2.26
N GLY A 425 -35.40 -31.93 -1.95
CA GLY A 425 -36.00 -33.20 -1.51
C GLY A 425 -36.86 -33.04 -0.25
N LEU A 426 -36.37 -32.29 0.74
CA LEU A 426 -37.13 -31.97 1.97
C LEU A 426 -38.40 -31.15 1.65
N ALA A 427 -38.30 -30.15 0.78
CA ALA A 427 -39.42 -29.30 0.42
C ALA A 427 -40.51 -30.12 -0.30
N VAL A 428 -40.10 -31.00 -1.23
CA VAL A 428 -41.01 -31.91 -1.93
C VAL A 428 -41.64 -32.92 -0.96
N GLY A 429 -40.84 -33.49 -0.05
CA GLY A 429 -41.33 -34.41 0.99
C GLY A 429 -42.38 -33.75 1.91
N MET A 430 -42.11 -32.53 2.37
CA MET A 430 -43.09 -31.77 3.18
C MET A 430 -44.36 -31.43 2.41
N PHE A 431 -44.25 -31.14 1.12
CA PHE A 431 -45.43 -30.91 0.27
C PHE A 431 -46.32 -32.16 0.18
N PHE A 432 -45.72 -33.32 -0.06
CA PHE A 432 -46.50 -34.61 -0.13
C PHE A 432 -47.07 -34.97 1.24
N LEU A 433 -46.33 -34.77 2.33
CA LEU A 433 -46.82 -35.01 3.68
C LEU A 433 -47.98 -34.08 4.01
N GLY A 434 -47.88 -32.80 3.69
CA GLY A 434 -48.95 -31.84 3.84
C GLY A 434 -50.21 -32.19 3.03
N ARG A 435 -50.00 -32.69 1.80
CA ARG A 435 -51.10 -33.15 0.95
C ARG A 435 -51.78 -34.40 1.52
N LYS A 436 -51.01 -35.37 2.02
CA LYS A 436 -51.51 -36.57 2.70
C LYS A 436 -52.33 -36.21 3.96
N LEU A 437 -51.77 -35.40 4.83
CA LEU A 437 -52.44 -34.93 6.04
C LEU A 437 -53.77 -34.18 5.74
N ARG A 438 -53.77 -33.41 4.65
CA ARG A 438 -54.99 -32.71 4.20
C ARG A 438 -56.04 -33.65 3.70
N ASN A 439 -55.65 -34.71 2.98
CA ASN A 439 -56.54 -35.74 2.50
C ASN A 439 -57.08 -36.56 3.67
N ASP A 440 -56.27 -36.98 4.62
CA ASP A 440 -56.66 -37.69 5.83
C ASP A 440 -57.64 -36.89 6.70
N ARG A 441 -57.42 -35.57 6.82
CA ARG A 441 -58.40 -34.69 7.50
C ARG A 441 -59.72 -34.60 6.77
N LYS A 442 -59.74 -34.54 5.43
CA LYS A 442 -60.95 -34.53 4.63
C LYS A 442 -61.72 -35.88 4.78
N LYS A 443 -60.95 -36.97 4.82
CA LYS A 443 -61.61 -38.34 4.98
C LYS A 443 -62.28 -38.45 6.36
N ARG A 444 -61.60 -38.04 7.44
CA ARG A 444 -62.17 -37.99 8.81
C ARG A 444 -63.35 -37.02 8.93
N ALA A 445 -63.32 -35.89 8.22
CA ALA A 445 -64.44 -34.94 8.24
C ALA A 445 -65.67 -35.51 7.54
N ASN A 446 -65.47 -36.26 6.43
CA ASN A 446 -66.57 -36.97 5.72
C ASN A 446 -67.17 -38.14 6.56
N GLU A 447 -66.27 -38.91 7.23
CA GLU A 447 -66.70 -39.99 8.14
C GLU A 447 -67.52 -39.41 9.32
N LEU A 448 -67.14 -38.27 9.89
CA LEU A 448 -67.91 -37.58 10.94
C LEU A 448 -69.27 -37.00 10.44
N MET A 449 -69.35 -36.63 9.17
CA MET A 449 -70.65 -36.23 8.54
C MET A 449 -71.55 -37.35 8.31
N ASP A 450 -71.10 -38.54 7.84
CA ASP A 450 -71.87 -39.72 7.63
C ASP A 450 -72.45 -40.29 8.94
N ASP A 451 -71.63 -40.29 10.03
CA ASP A 451 -72.10 -40.71 11.38
C ASP A 451 -73.17 -39.78 11.94
N ASN A 452 -73.17 -38.50 11.62
CA ASN A 452 -74.20 -37.56 12.05
C ASN A 452 -75.53 -37.70 11.23
N TYR A 453 -75.43 -38.17 10.01
CA TYR A 453 -76.64 -38.45 9.21
C TYR A 453 -77.41 -39.67 9.69
N ASP A 454 -76.75 -40.74 10.14
CA ASP A 454 -77.39 -41.94 10.71
C ASP A 454 -78.04 -41.61 12.08
N TYR A 455 -77.53 -40.69 12.85
CA TYR A 455 -78.11 -40.30 14.13
C TYR A 455 -79.36 -39.42 13.98
N SER A 456 -79.55 -38.73 12.88
CA SER A 456 -80.71 -37.90 12.62
C SER A 456 -81.87 -38.69 12.02
N ALA A 457 -81.65 -39.87 11.44
CA ALA A 457 -82.64 -40.77 10.88
C ALA A 457 -83.35 -41.65 11.96
N GLY A 458 -82.70 -41.81 13.14
CA GLY A 458 -83.23 -42.62 14.25
C GLY A 458 -84.17 -41.91 15.22
N ILE A 459 -84.44 -40.62 15.05
CA ILE A 459 -85.32 -39.86 15.97
C ILE A 459 -86.71 -39.59 15.43
N ASN A 460 -87.03 -40.02 14.20
CA ASN A 460 -88.35 -39.88 13.58
C ASN A 460 -89.00 -41.21 13.22
N ALA A 461 -88.82 -42.25 14.06
CA ALA A 461 -89.58 -43.50 13.98
C ALA A 461 -90.31 -43.81 15.31
#